data_05a664da58402d5328f0fa944abf12e2
#
_entry.id   05a664da58402d5328f0fa944abf12e2
#
_cell.length_a   1.000
_cell.length_b   1.000
_cell.length_c   1.000
_cell.angle_alpha   90.00
_cell.angle_beta   90.00
_cell.angle_gamma   90.00
#
_symmetry.space_group_name_H-M   'P 1'
#
loop_
_entity.id
_entity.type
_entity.pdbx_description
1 polymer ?
#
loop_
_entity_poly.entity_id
_entity_poly.type
_entity_poly.pdbx_seq_one_letter_code
_entity_poly.pdbx_strand_id
1 'polypeptide(L)'
;MKDNLIEYFKKNGMINPLRSISLINKAIQFNKLNLNDLIIFTEAASGEFIYTPIIAAMAGAKKVYAITKDSEYANKEEVRKNTMLFAELCEVKDKVCVTYDKQNIMEADIITNLGFVRPIDRETMDMLKVNAVISYMCEPWEFRKEDLDIEYCRQKAIKIMGTNENYPGLDVFKFNGPLALKMLFDAGIEVCKSKIIIVSNDNFGHVIYDTLSKLSSDAVLVKDLNEDNYGLLRNADAIIIADYTCDKCFIGKDSSGISAEKLKELSNFVTVVQFAGIVDINDLKENKISFYPDRNVGNYRMGKTLAYLGPKPIIDLHCAGLKVGEIMYKNDKMNISNKLCYKFTTI
;
A
#
# COMPACT_ATOMS: atom_id res chain seq x y z
N MET A 1 -20.45 26.79 -4.10
CA MET A 1 -19.52 26.25 -3.08
C MET A 1 -18.88 24.95 -3.55
N LYS A 2 -19.63 23.93 -3.95
CA LYS A 2 -19.07 22.65 -4.49
C LYS A 2 -18.13 22.85 -5.69
N ASP A 3 -18.52 23.66 -6.66
CA ASP A 3 -17.69 23.90 -7.84
C ASP A 3 -16.32 24.53 -7.50
N ASN A 4 -16.28 25.43 -6.53
CA ASN A 4 -15.03 26.02 -6.05
C ASN A 4 -14.11 24.98 -5.40
N LEU A 5 -14.67 24.02 -4.65
CA LEU A 5 -13.91 22.91 -4.05
C LEU A 5 -13.38 21.97 -5.13
N ILE A 6 -14.19 21.63 -6.13
CA ILE A 6 -13.76 20.81 -7.26
C ILE A 6 -12.59 21.47 -7.99
N GLU A 7 -12.69 22.76 -8.29
CA GLU A 7 -11.61 23.51 -8.94
C GLU A 7 -10.35 23.61 -8.04
N TYR A 8 -10.54 23.80 -6.74
CA TYR A 8 -9.42 23.76 -5.79
C TYR A 8 -8.65 22.45 -5.89
N PHE A 9 -9.34 21.30 -5.82
CA PHE A 9 -8.69 20.00 -5.90
C PHE A 9 -8.03 19.73 -7.24
N LYS A 10 -8.64 20.12 -8.35
CA LYS A 10 -8.02 20.03 -9.68
C LYS A 10 -6.72 20.80 -9.77
N LYS A 11 -6.69 22.04 -9.26
CA LYS A 11 -5.48 22.89 -9.23
C LYS A 11 -4.38 22.33 -8.33
N ASN A 12 -4.74 21.50 -7.33
CA ASN A 12 -3.81 20.88 -6.40
C ASN A 12 -3.54 19.39 -6.71
N GLY A 13 -3.68 18.97 -7.97
CA GLY A 13 -3.23 17.68 -8.48
C GLY A 13 -4.26 16.54 -8.47
N MET A 14 -5.43 16.73 -7.88
CA MET A 14 -6.52 15.76 -7.97
C MET A 14 -7.32 15.95 -9.25
N ILE A 15 -6.93 15.29 -10.32
CA ILE A 15 -7.48 15.50 -11.67
C ILE A 15 -9.01 15.40 -11.73
N ASN A 16 -9.59 14.46 -11.00
CA ASN A 16 -11.04 14.21 -11.03
C ASN A 16 -11.62 13.89 -9.63
N PRO A 17 -11.90 14.91 -8.79
CA PRO A 17 -12.48 14.72 -7.46
C PRO A 17 -13.82 13.97 -7.47
N LEU A 18 -14.67 14.23 -8.46
CA LEU A 18 -15.98 13.57 -8.58
C LEU A 18 -15.84 12.06 -8.86
N ARG A 19 -14.82 11.65 -9.62
CA ARG A 19 -14.50 10.25 -9.82
C ARG A 19 -14.11 9.58 -8.51
N SER A 20 -13.32 10.24 -7.67
CA SER A 20 -12.93 9.71 -6.35
C SER A 20 -14.16 9.50 -5.45
N ILE A 21 -15.09 10.46 -5.41
CA ILE A 21 -16.35 10.31 -4.68
C ILE A 21 -17.18 9.14 -5.20
N SER A 22 -17.29 9.00 -6.53
CA SER A 22 -17.99 7.88 -7.16
C SER A 22 -17.35 6.53 -6.81
N LEU A 23 -16.01 6.46 -6.78
CA LEU A 23 -15.28 5.25 -6.39
C LEU A 23 -15.53 4.89 -4.92
N ILE A 24 -15.52 5.87 -4.01
CA ILE A 24 -15.82 5.67 -2.58
C ILE A 24 -17.23 5.08 -2.43
N ASN A 25 -18.24 5.67 -3.08
CA ASN A 25 -19.61 5.15 -3.00
C ASN A 25 -19.72 3.71 -3.50
N LYS A 26 -19.07 3.39 -4.65
CA LYS A 26 -19.05 2.04 -5.19
C LYS A 26 -18.35 1.05 -4.27
N ALA A 27 -17.23 1.43 -3.65
CA ALA A 27 -16.51 0.57 -2.72
C ALA A 27 -17.33 0.31 -1.44
N ILE A 28 -18.02 1.32 -0.89
CA ILE A 28 -18.94 1.18 0.25
C ILE A 28 -20.08 0.20 -0.10
N GLN A 29 -20.68 0.35 -1.27
CA GLN A 29 -21.77 -0.54 -1.73
C GLN A 29 -21.27 -1.98 -1.94
N PHE A 30 -20.14 -2.17 -2.61
CA PHE A 30 -19.54 -3.48 -2.87
C PHE A 30 -19.27 -4.24 -1.58
N ASN A 31 -18.61 -3.56 -0.61
CA ASN A 31 -18.27 -4.15 0.68
C ASN A 31 -19.47 -4.20 1.64
N LYS A 32 -20.60 -3.61 1.30
CA LYS A 32 -21.75 -3.42 2.21
C LYS A 32 -21.25 -2.84 3.56
N LEU A 33 -20.35 -1.84 3.49
CA LEU A 33 -19.73 -1.24 4.66
C LEU A 33 -20.76 -0.39 5.40
N ASN A 34 -20.94 -0.65 6.69
CA ASN A 34 -21.86 0.07 7.57
C ASN A 34 -21.21 0.33 8.93
N LEU A 35 -20.77 1.56 9.15
CA LEU A 35 -20.07 2.00 10.36
C LEU A 35 -20.99 2.85 11.27
N ASN A 36 -22.32 2.77 11.12
CA ASN A 36 -23.26 3.52 11.95
C ASN A 36 -22.95 3.29 13.43
N ASP A 37 -23.00 4.39 14.19
CA ASP A 37 -22.75 4.47 15.64
C ASP A 37 -21.30 4.15 16.07
N LEU A 38 -20.40 3.82 15.15
CA LEU A 38 -19.00 3.50 15.45
C LEU A 38 -18.11 4.74 15.38
N ILE A 39 -17.08 4.73 16.23
CA ILE A 39 -16.00 5.72 16.24
C ILE A 39 -14.76 5.06 15.68
N ILE A 40 -14.16 5.72 14.68
CA ILE A 40 -13.01 5.19 13.95
C ILE A 40 -11.77 6.03 14.26
N PHE A 41 -10.63 5.38 14.54
CA PHE A 41 -9.33 6.03 14.60
C PHE A 41 -8.48 5.55 13.42
N THR A 42 -8.06 6.47 12.58
CA THR A 42 -7.31 6.19 11.35
C THR A 42 -6.28 7.29 11.07
N GLU A 43 -5.64 7.25 9.92
CA GLU A 43 -4.78 8.35 9.48
C GLU A 43 -5.45 9.24 8.44
N ALA A 44 -4.91 10.47 8.32
CA ALA A 44 -4.97 11.28 7.13
C ALA A 44 -3.55 11.61 6.69
N ALA A 45 -3.20 11.32 5.42
CA ALA A 45 -1.91 11.66 4.87
C ALA A 45 -2.06 12.30 3.49
N SER A 46 -0.96 12.67 2.84
CA SER A 46 -0.98 13.34 1.54
C SER A 46 -1.49 12.44 0.41
N GLY A 47 -1.90 13.05 -0.70
CA GLY A 47 -2.36 12.34 -1.90
C GLY A 47 -3.61 11.50 -1.65
N GLU A 48 -3.58 10.25 -2.08
CA GLU A 48 -4.72 9.33 -2.01
C GLU A 48 -5.06 8.86 -0.57
N PHE A 49 -4.19 9.15 0.39
CA PHE A 49 -4.38 8.75 1.78
C PHE A 49 -5.28 9.72 2.59
N ILE A 50 -5.84 10.77 1.97
CA ILE A 50 -6.92 11.56 2.56
C ILE A 50 -8.26 10.81 2.52
N TYR A 51 -8.40 9.75 1.72
CA TYR A 51 -9.70 9.09 1.51
C TYR A 51 -10.14 8.24 2.68
N THR A 52 -9.26 7.65 3.47
CA THR A 52 -9.64 6.71 4.54
C THR A 52 -10.63 7.29 5.54
N PRO A 53 -10.38 8.47 6.15
CA PRO A 53 -11.36 9.07 7.05
C PRO A 53 -12.68 9.44 6.34
N ILE A 54 -12.62 9.78 5.06
CA ILE A 54 -13.80 10.12 4.28
C ILE A 54 -14.65 8.88 4.00
N ILE A 55 -14.03 7.76 3.62
CA ILE A 55 -14.70 6.47 3.45
C ILE A 55 -15.44 6.09 4.74
N ALA A 56 -14.77 6.17 5.89
CA ALA A 56 -15.38 5.85 7.18
C ALA A 56 -16.57 6.76 7.49
N ALA A 57 -16.44 8.08 7.28
CA ALA A 57 -17.51 9.03 7.52
C ALA A 57 -18.70 8.84 6.57
N MET A 58 -18.46 8.60 5.27
CA MET A 58 -19.49 8.31 4.27
C MET A 58 -20.18 6.96 4.50
N ALA A 59 -19.48 5.99 5.09
CA ALA A 59 -20.05 4.70 5.51
C ALA A 59 -20.89 4.79 6.80
N GLY A 60 -21.13 5.99 7.33
CA GLY A 60 -22.03 6.22 8.44
C GLY A 60 -21.36 6.37 9.81
N ALA A 61 -20.01 6.34 9.90
CA ALA A 61 -19.34 6.47 11.20
C ALA A 61 -19.88 7.68 12.00
N LYS A 62 -20.05 7.48 13.32
CA LYS A 62 -20.49 8.53 14.25
C LYS A 62 -19.42 9.62 14.35
N LYS A 63 -18.16 9.22 14.42
CA LYS A 63 -17.01 10.10 14.48
C LYS A 63 -15.79 9.40 13.88
N VAL A 64 -14.94 10.18 13.21
CA VAL A 64 -13.67 9.69 12.67
C VAL A 64 -12.56 10.61 13.16
N TYR A 65 -11.63 10.07 13.93
CA TYR A 65 -10.40 10.74 14.30
C TYR A 65 -9.31 10.30 13.33
N ALA A 66 -8.71 11.26 12.63
CA ALA A 66 -7.70 11.02 11.62
C ALA A 66 -6.38 11.68 12.05
N ILE A 67 -5.43 10.85 12.50
CA ILE A 67 -4.11 11.36 12.91
C ILE A 67 -3.29 11.74 11.68
N THR A 68 -2.59 12.88 11.76
CA THR A 68 -1.62 13.32 10.75
C THR A 68 -0.35 13.84 11.41
N LYS A 69 0.76 13.79 10.64
CA LYS A 69 2.09 14.29 11.05
C LYS A 69 2.77 14.93 9.85
N ASP A 70 3.82 15.71 10.11
CA ASP A 70 4.71 16.18 9.05
C ASP A 70 5.44 14.99 8.40
N SER A 71 5.60 15.03 7.09
CA SER A 71 6.32 14.02 6.31
C SER A 71 7.11 14.66 5.17
N GLU A 72 7.94 13.88 4.48
CA GLU A 72 8.63 14.33 3.27
C GLU A 72 7.68 14.74 2.13
N TYR A 73 6.41 14.30 2.16
CA TYR A 73 5.43 14.53 1.10
C TYR A 73 4.54 15.75 1.32
N ALA A 74 4.25 16.10 2.59
CA ALA A 74 3.44 17.27 2.94
C ALA A 74 3.56 17.60 4.44
N ASN A 75 3.31 18.85 4.80
CA ASN A 75 3.15 19.23 6.20
C ASN A 75 1.73 18.90 6.70
N LYS A 76 1.62 18.70 8.01
CA LYS A 76 0.37 18.28 8.66
C LYS A 76 -0.79 19.26 8.50
N GLU A 77 -0.51 20.58 8.43
CA GLU A 77 -1.56 21.60 8.25
C GLU A 77 -2.15 21.56 6.84
N GLU A 78 -1.32 21.30 5.83
CA GLU A 78 -1.78 21.09 4.47
C GLU A 78 -2.64 19.83 4.35
N VAL A 79 -2.19 18.72 4.93
CA VAL A 79 -2.98 17.47 4.97
C VAL A 79 -4.31 17.69 5.68
N ARG A 80 -4.29 18.35 6.86
CA ARG A 80 -5.52 18.71 7.59
C ARG A 80 -6.46 19.53 6.73
N LYS A 81 -5.95 20.61 6.10
CA LYS A 81 -6.75 21.48 5.23
C LYS A 81 -7.39 20.68 4.10
N ASN A 82 -6.60 19.89 3.35
CA ASN A 82 -7.08 19.10 2.22
C ASN A 82 -8.11 18.04 2.65
N THR A 83 -7.86 17.34 3.75
CA THR A 83 -8.79 16.34 4.31
C THR A 83 -10.12 17.00 4.66
N MET A 84 -10.11 18.15 5.35
CA MET A 84 -11.33 18.84 5.78
C MET A 84 -12.09 19.45 4.60
N LEU A 85 -11.41 19.96 3.57
CA LEU A 85 -12.05 20.45 2.35
C LEU A 85 -12.68 19.30 1.54
N PHE A 86 -12.02 18.11 1.49
CA PHE A 86 -12.60 16.96 0.82
C PHE A 86 -13.78 16.37 1.60
N ALA A 87 -13.72 16.38 2.93
CA ALA A 87 -14.85 16.04 3.78
C ALA A 87 -16.05 16.98 3.56
N GLU A 88 -15.80 18.28 3.35
CA GLU A 88 -16.82 19.26 3.01
C GLU A 88 -17.43 18.99 1.63
N LEU A 89 -16.61 18.67 0.64
CA LEU A 89 -17.06 18.29 -0.69
C LEU A 89 -17.96 17.03 -0.67
N CYS A 90 -17.66 16.11 0.25
CA CYS A 90 -18.43 14.86 0.48
C CYS A 90 -19.58 15.03 1.49
N GLU A 91 -19.83 16.23 2.05
CA GLU A 91 -20.89 16.53 3.03
C GLU A 91 -20.79 15.71 4.34
N VAL A 92 -19.56 15.39 4.77
CA VAL A 92 -19.27 14.64 6.00
C VAL A 92 -18.28 15.35 6.94
N LYS A 93 -18.08 16.65 6.76
CA LYS A 93 -17.08 17.45 7.47
C LYS A 93 -17.27 17.44 9.00
N ASP A 94 -18.48 17.42 9.48
CA ASP A 94 -18.87 17.39 10.89
C ASP A 94 -18.49 16.08 11.59
N LYS A 95 -18.33 15.01 10.83
CA LYS A 95 -17.94 13.68 11.34
C LYS A 95 -16.42 13.48 11.42
N VAL A 96 -15.62 14.25 10.67
CA VAL A 96 -14.17 14.09 10.58
C VAL A 96 -13.46 15.07 11.50
N CYS A 97 -12.53 14.57 12.31
CA CYS A 97 -11.65 15.36 13.17
C CYS A 97 -10.19 14.97 12.88
N VAL A 98 -9.40 15.87 12.31
CA VAL A 98 -7.97 15.65 12.11
C VAL A 98 -7.23 16.01 13.39
N THR A 99 -6.41 15.08 13.90
CA THR A 99 -5.64 15.19 15.15
C THR A 99 -4.14 15.07 14.88
N TYR A 100 -3.32 15.48 15.86
CA TYR A 100 -1.85 15.45 15.74
C TYR A 100 -1.20 14.47 16.73
N ASP A 101 -2.01 13.85 17.57
CA ASP A 101 -1.61 12.86 18.56
C ASP A 101 -2.63 11.69 18.62
N LYS A 102 -2.35 10.72 19.49
CA LYS A 102 -3.18 9.53 19.67
C LYS A 102 -4.21 9.63 20.81
N GLN A 103 -4.39 10.77 21.46
CA GLN A 103 -5.26 10.86 22.65
C GLN A 103 -6.68 10.35 22.38
N ASN A 104 -7.25 10.67 21.22
CA ASN A 104 -8.60 10.25 20.89
C ASN A 104 -8.74 8.75 20.54
N ILE A 105 -7.64 7.99 20.52
CA ILE A 105 -7.71 6.53 20.26
C ILE A 105 -8.52 5.79 21.33
N MET A 106 -8.57 6.32 22.54
CA MET A 106 -9.35 5.75 23.66
C MET A 106 -10.88 5.74 23.42
N GLU A 107 -11.36 6.56 22.50
CA GLU A 107 -12.77 6.59 22.12
C GLU A 107 -13.11 5.61 20.98
N ALA A 108 -12.11 5.11 20.27
CA ALA A 108 -12.30 4.37 19.03
C ALA A 108 -12.84 2.96 19.24
N ASP A 109 -13.74 2.54 18.35
CA ASP A 109 -14.23 1.17 18.22
C ASP A 109 -13.34 0.36 17.28
N ILE A 110 -12.89 1.00 16.19
CA ILE A 110 -12.04 0.40 15.16
C ILE A 110 -10.82 1.29 14.98
N ILE A 111 -9.65 0.69 15.09
CA ILE A 111 -8.35 1.31 14.83
C ILE A 111 -7.76 0.70 13.57
N THR A 112 -7.27 1.52 12.65
CA THR A 112 -6.52 1.05 11.47
C THR A 112 -5.03 1.02 11.76
N ASN A 113 -4.26 0.17 11.03
CA ASN A 113 -2.79 0.12 11.15
C ASN A 113 -2.07 1.00 10.10
N LEU A 114 -2.68 2.10 9.65
CA LEU A 114 -2.08 2.96 8.64
C LEU A 114 -0.88 3.77 9.19
N GLY A 115 -0.10 4.38 8.30
CA GLY A 115 1.23 4.90 8.56
C GLY A 115 1.39 5.74 9.84
N PHE A 116 0.62 6.80 10.01
CA PHE A 116 0.72 7.69 11.18
C PHE A 116 0.06 7.13 12.45
N VAL A 117 -0.77 6.10 12.33
CA VAL A 117 -1.31 5.37 13.49
C VAL A 117 -0.22 4.50 14.12
N ARG A 118 0.71 3.99 13.28
CA ARG A 118 1.85 3.18 13.74
C ARG A 118 2.90 4.00 14.49
N PRO A 119 3.70 3.39 15.39
CA PRO A 119 3.57 2.02 15.86
C PRO A 119 2.33 1.84 16.73
N ILE A 120 1.70 0.64 16.67
CA ILE A 120 0.67 0.21 17.63
C ILE A 120 1.36 -0.67 18.66
N ASP A 121 2.02 -0.02 19.59
CA ASP A 121 2.79 -0.58 20.69
C ASP A 121 1.94 -0.81 21.95
N ARG A 122 2.58 -1.26 23.02
CA ARG A 122 1.92 -1.51 24.31
C ARG A 122 1.24 -0.27 24.87
N GLU A 123 1.91 0.87 24.83
CA GLU A 123 1.36 2.14 25.31
C GLU A 123 0.10 2.52 24.53
N THR A 124 0.16 2.41 23.22
CA THR A 124 -1.01 2.64 22.35
C THR A 124 -2.16 1.67 22.67
N MET A 125 -1.85 0.38 22.86
CA MET A 125 -2.88 -0.63 23.15
C MET A 125 -3.49 -0.48 24.55
N ASP A 126 -2.74 0.01 25.52
CA ASP A 126 -3.24 0.27 26.88
C ASP A 126 -4.25 1.42 26.93
N MET A 127 -4.24 2.32 25.95
CA MET A 127 -5.24 3.38 25.81
C MET A 127 -6.56 2.89 25.18
N LEU A 128 -6.56 1.71 24.53
CA LEU A 128 -7.75 1.24 23.82
C LEU A 128 -8.87 0.87 24.79
N LYS A 129 -10.11 1.22 24.44
CA LYS A 129 -11.25 0.76 25.20
C LYS A 129 -11.48 -0.76 25.09
N VAL A 130 -12.20 -1.28 26.04
CA VAL A 130 -12.57 -2.70 26.11
C VAL A 130 -13.22 -3.14 24.85
N ASN A 131 -13.23 -3.94 24.07
CA ASN A 131 -13.87 -4.29 22.81
C ASN A 131 -13.39 -3.54 21.56
N ALA A 132 -12.45 -2.61 21.66
CA ALA A 132 -11.84 -2.04 20.45
C ALA A 132 -11.16 -3.13 19.62
N VAL A 133 -11.15 -2.95 18.29
CA VAL A 133 -10.54 -3.90 17.37
C VAL A 133 -9.50 -3.19 16.49
N ILE A 134 -8.45 -3.91 16.11
CA ILE A 134 -7.43 -3.41 15.18
C ILE A 134 -7.70 -4.00 13.81
N SER A 135 -8.09 -3.18 12.85
CA SER A 135 -8.20 -3.58 11.45
C SER A 135 -6.85 -3.44 10.76
N TYR A 136 -6.26 -4.56 10.40
CA TYR A 136 -5.03 -4.60 9.62
C TYR A 136 -5.37 -4.43 8.14
N MET A 137 -5.03 -3.25 7.59
CA MET A 137 -5.51 -2.75 6.30
C MET A 137 -4.87 -3.44 5.08
N CYS A 138 -3.96 -4.38 5.30
CA CYS A 138 -3.26 -5.16 4.30
C CYS A 138 -3.24 -6.64 4.69
N GLU A 139 -2.54 -7.48 3.94
CA GLU A 139 -2.47 -8.90 4.22
C GLU A 139 -1.53 -9.21 5.42
N PRO A 140 -1.81 -10.26 6.24
CA PRO A 140 -1.03 -10.58 7.43
C PRO A 140 0.45 -10.88 7.17
N TRP A 141 0.82 -11.35 5.98
CA TRP A 141 2.21 -11.63 5.61
C TRP A 141 3.04 -10.35 5.41
N GLU A 142 2.41 -9.18 5.26
CA GLU A 142 3.06 -7.87 5.22
C GLU A 142 3.42 -7.32 6.61
N PHE A 143 3.14 -8.12 7.65
CA PHE A 143 3.36 -7.74 9.04
C PHE A 143 4.83 -7.41 9.33
N ARG A 144 5.04 -6.33 10.06
CA ARG A 144 6.33 -5.89 10.56
C ARG A 144 6.27 -5.68 12.07
N LYS A 145 7.26 -6.23 12.78
CA LYS A 145 7.31 -6.19 14.25
C LYS A 145 7.39 -4.77 14.81
N GLU A 146 8.03 -3.87 14.09
CA GLU A 146 8.17 -2.46 14.46
C GLU A 146 6.86 -1.67 14.34
N ASP A 147 5.91 -2.14 13.54
CA ASP A 147 4.63 -1.46 13.30
C ASP A 147 3.56 -1.86 14.33
N LEU A 148 3.64 -3.07 14.90
CA LEU A 148 2.60 -3.64 15.77
C LEU A 148 3.17 -4.70 16.71
N ASP A 149 2.96 -4.56 18.03
CA ASP A 149 3.27 -5.62 19.02
C ASP A 149 2.12 -6.65 19.05
N ILE A 150 2.20 -7.64 18.14
CA ILE A 150 1.16 -8.67 17.99
C ILE A 150 1.07 -9.59 19.23
N GLU A 151 2.18 -9.80 19.93
CA GLU A 151 2.21 -10.61 21.16
C GLU A 151 1.43 -9.92 22.28
N TYR A 152 1.62 -8.62 22.42
CA TYR A 152 0.85 -7.85 23.40
C TYR A 152 -0.63 -7.75 23.03
N CYS A 153 -0.92 -7.63 21.72
CA CYS A 153 -2.28 -7.69 21.21
C CYS A 153 -3.01 -8.98 21.66
N ARG A 154 -2.31 -10.15 21.55
CA ARG A 154 -2.82 -11.46 22.02
C ARG A 154 -3.00 -11.51 23.55
N GLN A 155 -2.02 -11.02 24.32
CA GLN A 155 -2.10 -10.96 25.78
C GLN A 155 -3.29 -10.13 26.27
N LYS A 156 -3.60 -9.04 25.59
CA LYS A 156 -4.75 -8.17 25.88
C LYS A 156 -6.08 -8.67 25.29
N ALA A 157 -6.07 -9.78 24.55
CA ALA A 157 -7.22 -10.31 23.82
C ALA A 157 -7.87 -9.28 22.86
N ILE A 158 -7.07 -8.35 22.31
CA ILE A 158 -7.50 -7.40 21.31
C ILE A 158 -7.66 -8.16 19.98
N LYS A 159 -8.85 -8.04 19.36
CA LYS A 159 -9.10 -8.69 18.08
C LYS A 159 -8.36 -7.96 16.97
N ILE A 160 -7.65 -8.73 16.15
CA ILE A 160 -6.96 -8.25 14.96
C ILE A 160 -7.15 -9.22 13.80
N MET A 161 -7.45 -8.72 12.62
CA MET A 161 -7.50 -9.48 11.37
C MET A 161 -6.98 -8.63 10.21
N GLY A 162 -6.33 -9.28 9.26
CA GLY A 162 -5.89 -8.68 8.01
C GLY A 162 -6.96 -8.71 6.93
N THR A 163 -6.71 -7.98 5.87
CA THR A 163 -7.58 -7.84 4.70
C THR A 163 -7.08 -8.73 3.58
N ASN A 164 -7.95 -9.56 3.00
CA ASN A 164 -7.64 -10.35 1.81
C ASN A 164 -7.72 -9.48 0.56
N GLU A 165 -6.58 -9.08 0.02
CA GLU A 165 -6.49 -8.27 -1.19
C GLU A 165 -6.91 -9.04 -2.46
N ASN A 166 -6.91 -10.37 -2.40
CA ASN A 166 -7.36 -11.26 -3.46
C ASN A 166 -8.83 -11.69 -3.34
N TYR A 167 -9.60 -11.04 -2.44
CA TYR A 167 -11.03 -11.33 -2.30
C TYR A 167 -11.75 -11.12 -3.65
N PRO A 168 -12.60 -12.08 -4.11
CA PRO A 168 -13.25 -12.00 -5.41
C PRO A 168 -14.02 -10.69 -5.63
N GLY A 169 -13.68 -9.97 -6.68
CA GLY A 169 -14.25 -8.66 -7.04
C GLY A 169 -13.55 -7.46 -6.36
N LEU A 170 -12.79 -7.67 -5.30
CA LEU A 170 -11.88 -6.67 -4.74
C LEU A 170 -10.59 -6.60 -5.57
N ASP A 171 -9.91 -7.74 -5.70
CA ASP A 171 -8.76 -7.96 -6.59
C ASP A 171 -7.67 -6.87 -6.50
N VAL A 172 -7.44 -6.30 -5.31
CA VAL A 172 -6.48 -5.19 -5.12
C VAL A 172 -5.06 -5.62 -5.44
N PHE A 173 -4.69 -6.85 -5.07
CA PHE A 173 -3.35 -7.36 -5.33
C PHE A 173 -2.98 -7.37 -6.82
N LYS A 174 -3.97 -7.51 -7.71
CA LYS A 174 -3.76 -7.49 -9.18
C LYS A 174 -3.27 -6.13 -9.70
N PHE A 175 -3.48 -5.02 -8.96
CA PHE A 175 -2.96 -3.71 -9.34
C PHE A 175 -1.42 -3.63 -9.33
N ASN A 176 -0.73 -4.59 -8.70
CA ASN A 176 0.73 -4.64 -8.71
C ASN A 176 1.30 -4.86 -10.12
N GLY A 177 0.61 -5.58 -11.00
CA GLY A 177 1.00 -5.68 -12.40
C GLY A 177 0.97 -4.34 -13.14
N PRO A 178 -0.15 -3.62 -13.17
CA PRO A 178 -0.22 -2.24 -13.69
C PRO A 178 0.75 -1.27 -13.02
N LEU A 179 1.06 -1.43 -11.72
CA LEU A 179 2.06 -0.61 -11.03
C LEU A 179 3.45 -0.85 -11.60
N ALA A 180 3.85 -2.11 -11.77
CA ALA A 180 5.14 -2.45 -12.39
C ALA A 180 5.25 -1.92 -13.82
N LEU A 181 4.16 -2.03 -14.60
CA LEU A 181 4.08 -1.46 -15.95
C LEU A 181 4.30 0.06 -15.93
N LYS A 182 3.63 0.78 -15.02
CA LYS A 182 3.82 2.22 -14.86
C LYS A 182 5.27 2.55 -14.47
N MET A 183 5.86 1.80 -13.55
CA MET A 183 7.25 1.99 -13.14
C MET A 183 8.23 1.78 -14.30
N LEU A 184 7.96 0.82 -15.19
CA LEU A 184 8.76 0.62 -16.41
C LEU A 184 8.67 1.82 -17.34
N PHE A 185 7.47 2.36 -17.61
CA PHE A 185 7.31 3.57 -18.43
C PHE A 185 8.04 4.78 -17.81
N ASP A 186 7.94 4.96 -16.50
CA ASP A 186 8.63 6.06 -15.80
C ASP A 186 10.16 5.86 -15.80
N ALA A 187 10.62 4.62 -15.94
CA ALA A 187 12.02 4.25 -16.10
C ALA A 187 12.53 4.36 -17.57
N GLY A 188 11.66 4.78 -18.50
CA GLY A 188 11.98 4.95 -19.91
C GLY A 188 11.94 3.66 -20.74
N ILE A 189 11.24 2.62 -20.27
CA ILE A 189 11.11 1.32 -20.96
C ILE A 189 9.71 1.21 -21.59
N GLU A 190 9.65 1.03 -22.91
CA GLU A 190 8.40 0.98 -23.68
C GLU A 190 7.60 -0.31 -23.51
N VAL A 191 8.20 -1.35 -22.92
CA VAL A 191 7.63 -2.67 -22.60
C VAL A 191 7.38 -3.55 -23.85
N CYS A 192 6.68 -3.00 -24.85
CA CYS A 192 6.40 -3.75 -26.09
C CYS A 192 7.70 -4.13 -26.80
N LYS A 193 7.92 -5.43 -27.02
CA LYS A 193 9.15 -6.00 -27.60
C LYS A 193 10.43 -5.79 -26.77
N SER A 194 10.32 -5.32 -25.55
CA SER A 194 11.45 -5.21 -24.62
C SER A 194 11.68 -6.53 -23.90
N LYS A 195 12.95 -6.88 -23.69
CA LYS A 195 13.35 -8.05 -22.89
C LYS A 195 13.39 -7.66 -21.41
N ILE A 196 12.46 -8.20 -20.64
CA ILE A 196 12.27 -7.85 -19.23
C ILE A 196 12.44 -9.08 -18.34
N ILE A 197 13.39 -9.02 -17.42
CA ILE A 197 13.62 -10.07 -16.43
C ILE A 197 12.94 -9.66 -15.12
N ILE A 198 12.06 -10.50 -14.61
CA ILE A 198 11.39 -10.31 -13.33
C ILE A 198 12.01 -11.26 -12.31
N VAL A 199 12.48 -10.72 -11.19
CA VAL A 199 13.13 -11.49 -10.13
C VAL A 199 12.21 -11.50 -8.92
N SER A 200 11.69 -12.69 -8.55
CA SER A 200 10.76 -12.81 -7.43
C SER A 200 10.61 -14.26 -6.98
N ASN A 201 10.45 -14.45 -5.66
CA ASN A 201 10.06 -15.71 -5.03
C ASN A 201 8.65 -15.63 -4.42
N ASP A 202 7.98 -14.49 -4.54
CA ASP A 202 6.66 -14.26 -3.99
C ASP A 202 5.57 -13.99 -5.06
N ASN A 203 4.36 -13.68 -4.63
CA ASN A 203 3.23 -13.47 -5.53
C ASN A 203 3.34 -12.21 -6.40
N PHE A 204 4.17 -11.23 -6.05
CA PHE A 204 4.37 -10.04 -6.87
C PHE A 204 4.91 -10.40 -8.24
N GLY A 205 5.91 -11.29 -8.29
CA GLY A 205 6.49 -11.73 -9.56
C GLY A 205 5.47 -12.35 -10.50
N HIS A 206 4.57 -13.20 -9.99
CA HIS A 206 3.53 -13.83 -10.81
C HIS A 206 2.54 -12.82 -11.38
N VAL A 207 2.05 -11.87 -10.58
CA VAL A 207 1.11 -10.83 -11.04
C VAL A 207 1.74 -9.88 -12.04
N ILE A 208 3.01 -9.53 -11.83
CA ILE A 208 3.78 -8.70 -12.77
C ILE A 208 3.98 -9.45 -14.09
N TYR A 209 4.42 -10.70 -14.03
CA TYR A 209 4.61 -11.54 -15.21
C TYR A 209 3.32 -11.71 -16.00
N ASP A 210 2.19 -12.02 -15.34
CA ASP A 210 0.89 -12.16 -15.99
C ASP A 210 0.42 -10.89 -16.71
N THR A 211 0.83 -9.73 -16.22
CA THR A 211 0.53 -8.44 -16.85
C THR A 211 1.42 -8.18 -18.05
N LEU A 212 2.73 -8.34 -17.90
CA LEU A 212 3.70 -8.01 -18.94
C LEU A 212 3.63 -9.00 -20.12
N SER A 213 3.43 -10.29 -19.88
CA SER A 213 3.31 -11.30 -20.95
C SER A 213 2.16 -11.03 -21.91
N LYS A 214 1.07 -10.38 -21.43
CA LYS A 214 -0.07 -9.96 -22.27
C LYS A 214 0.21 -8.76 -23.16
N LEU A 215 1.29 -8.03 -22.90
CA LEU A 215 1.67 -6.83 -23.63
C LEU A 215 2.74 -7.13 -24.73
N SER A 216 2.94 -8.39 -25.05
CA SER A 216 3.92 -8.83 -26.06
C SER A 216 5.35 -8.44 -25.71
N SER A 217 5.70 -8.33 -24.43
CA SER A 217 7.07 -8.20 -23.97
C SER A 217 7.76 -9.58 -23.96
N ASP A 218 9.06 -9.60 -24.11
CA ASP A 218 9.87 -10.80 -23.85
C ASP A 218 10.15 -10.86 -22.34
N ALA A 219 9.09 -11.15 -21.57
CA ALA A 219 9.13 -11.19 -20.12
C ALA A 219 9.46 -12.58 -19.61
N VAL A 220 10.44 -12.68 -18.70
CA VAL A 220 10.84 -13.93 -18.06
C VAL A 220 10.82 -13.74 -16.54
N LEU A 221 10.19 -14.67 -15.82
CA LEU A 221 10.20 -14.73 -14.36
C LEU A 221 11.28 -15.71 -13.89
N VAL A 222 12.18 -15.22 -13.06
CA VAL A 222 13.25 -16.02 -12.43
C VAL A 222 13.22 -15.83 -10.91
N LYS A 223 13.76 -16.81 -10.20
CA LYS A 223 13.85 -16.73 -8.73
C LYS A 223 15.07 -15.97 -8.24
N ASP A 224 16.11 -15.92 -9.05
CA ASP A 224 17.43 -15.42 -8.67
C ASP A 224 18.23 -14.91 -9.86
N LEU A 225 19.28 -14.12 -9.57
CA LEU A 225 20.27 -13.62 -10.53
C LEU A 225 21.62 -14.35 -10.33
N ASN A 226 21.63 -15.65 -10.51
CA ASN A 226 22.82 -16.49 -10.43
C ASN A 226 23.39 -16.84 -11.83
N GLU A 227 24.51 -17.56 -11.86
CA GLU A 227 25.20 -17.93 -13.12
C GLU A 227 24.33 -18.70 -14.10
N ASP A 228 23.41 -19.54 -13.60
CA ASP A 228 22.48 -20.32 -14.43
C ASP A 228 21.55 -19.40 -15.25
N ASN A 229 21.29 -18.19 -14.76
CA ASN A 229 20.42 -17.19 -15.38
C ASN A 229 21.16 -16.13 -16.21
N TYR A 230 22.50 -16.11 -16.24
CA TYR A 230 23.27 -15.10 -16.99
C TYR A 230 22.94 -15.07 -18.47
N GLY A 231 22.61 -16.23 -19.06
CA GLY A 231 22.14 -16.30 -20.45
C GLY A 231 20.87 -15.48 -20.70
N LEU A 232 19.95 -15.45 -19.74
CA LEU A 232 18.70 -14.68 -19.82
C LEU A 232 18.95 -13.18 -19.67
N LEU A 233 19.97 -12.78 -18.90
CA LEU A 233 20.30 -11.37 -18.66
C LEU A 233 20.94 -10.69 -19.85
N ARG A 234 21.53 -11.47 -20.80
CA ARG A 234 22.18 -10.89 -22.00
C ARG A 234 21.18 -10.04 -22.80
N ASN A 235 21.57 -8.79 -23.04
CA ASN A 235 20.77 -7.80 -23.77
C ASN A 235 19.37 -7.59 -23.18
N ALA A 236 19.19 -7.73 -21.85
CA ALA A 236 17.94 -7.34 -21.18
C ALA A 236 17.80 -5.81 -21.19
N ASP A 237 16.61 -5.32 -21.53
CA ASP A 237 16.26 -3.89 -21.46
C ASP A 237 16.00 -3.48 -20.01
N ALA A 238 15.33 -4.33 -19.24
CA ALA A 238 15.04 -4.06 -17.84
C ALA A 238 15.11 -5.32 -16.95
N ILE A 239 15.46 -5.11 -15.69
CA ILE A 239 15.31 -6.09 -14.61
C ILE A 239 14.40 -5.49 -13.54
N ILE A 240 13.32 -6.19 -13.21
CA ILE A 240 12.41 -5.83 -12.13
C ILE A 240 12.75 -6.68 -10.91
N ILE A 241 13.21 -6.08 -9.83
CA ILE A 241 13.33 -6.76 -8.53
C ILE A 241 11.99 -6.62 -7.80
N ALA A 242 11.30 -7.73 -7.59
CA ALA A 242 9.93 -7.78 -7.07
C ALA A 242 9.77 -8.88 -6.00
N ASP A 243 10.66 -8.89 -5.02
CA ASP A 243 10.65 -9.83 -3.91
C ASP A 243 10.56 -9.08 -2.58
N TYR A 244 9.36 -9.04 -1.99
CA TYR A 244 9.06 -8.23 -0.82
C TYR A 244 9.60 -8.85 0.48
N THR A 245 9.58 -10.17 0.57
CA THR A 245 9.83 -10.90 1.82
C THR A 245 11.28 -11.36 1.99
N CYS A 246 12.15 -11.06 1.03
CA CYS A 246 13.52 -11.53 0.98
C CYS A 246 14.50 -10.49 1.54
N ASP A 247 15.34 -10.90 2.49
CA ASP A 247 16.44 -10.08 3.02
C ASP A 247 17.71 -10.12 2.15
N LYS A 248 17.67 -10.84 1.04
CA LYS A 248 18.77 -11.01 0.12
C LYS A 248 18.96 -9.77 -0.76
N CYS A 249 20.19 -9.29 -0.88
CA CYS A 249 20.54 -8.32 -1.90
C CYS A 249 20.67 -9.03 -3.27
N PHE A 250 19.86 -8.64 -4.23
CA PHE A 250 19.85 -9.26 -5.56
C PHE A 250 20.93 -8.71 -6.49
N ILE A 251 21.27 -7.42 -6.37
CA ILE A 251 22.28 -6.75 -7.18
C ILE A 251 23.16 -5.90 -6.28
N GLY A 252 24.48 -6.16 -6.29
CA GLY A 252 25.46 -5.42 -5.49
C GLY A 252 26.79 -6.18 -5.34
N LYS A 253 27.85 -5.49 -4.90
CA LYS A 253 29.20 -6.06 -4.75
C LYS A 253 29.24 -7.30 -3.86
N ASP A 254 28.56 -7.22 -2.73
CA ASP A 254 28.48 -8.28 -1.71
C ASP A 254 27.15 -9.05 -1.81
N SER A 255 26.48 -8.98 -2.96
CA SER A 255 25.21 -9.64 -3.14
C SER A 255 25.38 -11.16 -3.30
N SER A 256 24.39 -11.91 -2.87
CA SER A 256 24.27 -13.33 -3.18
C SER A 256 23.73 -13.58 -4.61
N GLY A 257 23.41 -12.51 -5.33
CA GLY A 257 22.95 -12.53 -6.71
C GLY A 257 24.07 -12.15 -7.69
N ILE A 258 23.99 -10.96 -8.27
CA ILE A 258 24.94 -10.49 -9.30
C ILE A 258 25.55 -9.14 -8.89
N SER A 259 26.84 -8.90 -9.18
CA SER A 259 27.41 -7.56 -9.06
C SER A 259 26.93 -6.65 -10.19
N ALA A 260 26.88 -5.34 -9.95
CA ALA A 260 26.52 -4.36 -10.99
C ALA A 260 27.51 -4.37 -12.14
N GLU A 261 28.82 -4.59 -11.87
CA GLU A 261 29.85 -4.76 -12.90
C GLU A 261 29.52 -5.92 -13.85
N LYS A 262 29.21 -7.10 -13.28
CA LYS A 262 28.86 -8.29 -14.08
C LYS A 262 27.55 -8.10 -14.82
N LEU A 263 26.57 -7.45 -14.22
CA LEU A 263 25.31 -7.12 -14.87
C LEU A 263 25.56 -6.23 -16.12
N LYS A 264 26.41 -5.23 -15.99
CA LYS A 264 26.80 -4.34 -17.10
C LYS A 264 27.54 -5.05 -18.24
N GLU A 265 28.33 -6.06 -17.91
CA GLU A 265 28.96 -6.91 -18.95
C GLU A 265 27.91 -7.69 -19.78
N LEU A 266 26.84 -8.13 -19.12
CA LEU A 266 25.78 -8.91 -19.77
C LEU A 266 24.82 -8.03 -20.59
N SER A 267 24.50 -6.83 -20.06
CA SER A 267 23.72 -5.82 -20.76
C SER A 267 24.18 -4.43 -20.35
N ASN A 268 24.85 -3.70 -21.23
CA ASN A 268 25.42 -2.39 -20.95
C ASN A 268 24.39 -1.24 -20.95
N PHE A 269 23.15 -1.52 -21.31
CA PHE A 269 22.03 -0.57 -21.36
C PHE A 269 20.86 -0.92 -20.43
N VAL A 270 21.02 -1.96 -19.62
CA VAL A 270 19.94 -2.41 -18.71
C VAL A 270 19.52 -1.33 -17.74
N THR A 271 18.21 -1.27 -17.46
CA THR A 271 17.64 -0.46 -16.40
C THR A 271 17.10 -1.36 -15.28
N VAL A 272 17.48 -1.08 -14.03
CA VAL A 272 17.00 -1.81 -12.86
C VAL A 272 15.76 -1.12 -12.28
N VAL A 273 14.63 -1.81 -12.24
CA VAL A 273 13.39 -1.32 -11.63
C VAL A 273 13.20 -2.00 -10.27
N GLN A 274 13.40 -1.26 -9.19
CA GLN A 274 13.21 -1.76 -7.83
C GLN A 274 11.75 -1.63 -7.44
N PHE A 275 10.97 -2.67 -7.73
CA PHE A 275 9.56 -2.76 -7.30
C PHE A 275 9.48 -3.05 -5.80
N ALA A 276 10.18 -4.07 -5.33
CA ALA A 276 10.38 -4.45 -3.92
C ALA A 276 11.66 -5.30 -3.83
N GLY A 277 12.24 -5.43 -2.63
CA GLY A 277 13.50 -6.18 -2.44
C GLY A 277 14.74 -5.29 -2.45
N ILE A 278 15.89 -5.86 -2.17
CA ILE A 278 17.12 -5.13 -1.88
C ILE A 278 18.03 -5.09 -3.11
N VAL A 279 18.49 -3.89 -3.46
CA VAL A 279 19.58 -3.65 -4.40
C VAL A 279 20.57 -2.65 -3.81
N ASP A 280 21.85 -2.80 -4.12
CA ASP A 280 22.88 -1.83 -3.76
C ASP A 280 22.91 -0.69 -4.78
N ILE A 281 22.25 0.41 -4.45
CA ILE A 281 22.17 1.61 -5.30
C ILE A 281 23.56 2.22 -5.53
N ASN A 282 24.47 2.11 -4.57
CA ASN A 282 25.82 2.67 -4.72
C ASN A 282 26.59 1.89 -5.77
N ASP A 283 26.51 0.56 -5.75
CA ASP A 283 27.14 -0.28 -6.79
C ASP A 283 26.54 0.00 -8.18
N LEU A 284 25.21 0.17 -8.28
CA LEU A 284 24.56 0.57 -9.54
C LEU A 284 25.09 1.93 -10.05
N LYS A 285 25.22 2.94 -9.16
CA LYS A 285 25.74 4.28 -9.52
C LYS A 285 27.19 4.24 -9.94
N GLU A 286 28.07 3.54 -9.21
CA GLU A 286 29.48 3.38 -9.55
C GLU A 286 29.67 2.74 -10.93
N ASN A 287 28.82 1.78 -11.29
CA ASN A 287 28.84 1.10 -12.57
C ASN A 287 28.02 1.81 -13.65
N LYS A 288 27.41 2.97 -13.36
CA LYS A 288 26.58 3.75 -14.30
C LYS A 288 25.42 2.95 -14.89
N ILE A 289 24.77 2.12 -14.09
CA ILE A 289 23.55 1.42 -14.45
C ILE A 289 22.36 2.31 -14.07
N SER A 290 21.43 2.49 -15.00
CA SER A 290 20.17 3.19 -14.75
C SER A 290 19.28 2.41 -13.80
N PHE A 291 18.61 3.11 -12.86
CA PHE A 291 17.68 2.47 -11.93
C PHE A 291 16.51 3.38 -11.58
N TYR A 292 15.39 2.77 -11.20
CA TYR A 292 14.16 3.45 -10.80
C TYR A 292 13.47 2.71 -9.64
N PRO A 293 12.93 3.41 -8.62
CA PRO A 293 12.99 4.86 -8.41
C PRO A 293 14.40 5.34 -8.00
N ASP A 294 14.73 6.60 -8.27
CA ASP A 294 16.01 7.20 -7.87
C ASP A 294 16.05 7.52 -6.36
N ARG A 295 15.87 6.49 -5.56
CA ARG A 295 15.98 6.53 -4.10
C ARG A 295 16.21 5.13 -3.53
N ASN A 296 16.75 5.05 -2.32
CA ASN A 296 16.83 3.78 -1.62
C ASN A 296 15.42 3.30 -1.20
N VAL A 297 15.08 2.07 -1.55
CA VAL A 297 13.87 1.39 -1.08
C VAL A 297 14.28 0.46 0.06
N GLY A 298 13.79 0.74 1.27
CA GLY A 298 14.11 -0.08 2.45
C GLY A 298 13.55 -1.49 2.34
N ASN A 299 14.03 -2.39 3.22
CA ASN A 299 13.52 -3.76 3.34
C ASN A 299 12.02 -3.76 3.64
N TYR A 300 11.30 -4.76 3.15
CA TYR A 300 9.85 -4.90 3.33
C TYR A 300 9.07 -3.65 2.90
N ARG A 301 9.52 -3.02 1.83
CA ARG A 301 8.89 -1.83 1.24
C ARG A 301 8.83 -1.95 -0.28
N MET A 302 7.83 -1.29 -0.84
CA MET A 302 7.67 -1.16 -2.28
C MET A 302 8.35 0.13 -2.77
N GLY A 303 8.94 0.11 -3.95
CA GLY A 303 9.51 1.28 -4.63
C GLY A 303 8.47 2.38 -4.86
N LYS A 304 7.27 1.99 -5.23
CA LYS A 304 6.05 2.83 -5.28
C LYS A 304 4.89 2.06 -4.66
N THR A 305 3.99 2.74 -3.98
CA THR A 305 2.75 2.16 -3.46
C THR A 305 1.64 2.17 -4.52
N LEU A 306 0.57 1.43 -4.30
CA LEU A 306 -0.58 1.41 -5.21
C LEU A 306 -1.24 2.79 -5.42
N ALA A 307 -1.04 3.73 -4.49
CA ALA A 307 -1.45 5.13 -4.64
C ALA A 307 -0.87 5.79 -5.89
N TYR A 308 0.27 5.32 -6.37
CA TYR A 308 0.92 5.82 -7.58
C TYR A 308 0.11 5.56 -8.86
N LEU A 309 -0.82 4.61 -8.84
CA LEU A 309 -1.79 4.37 -9.91
C LEU A 309 -2.99 5.31 -9.86
N GLY A 310 -3.24 5.95 -8.73
CA GLY A 310 -4.39 6.80 -8.47
C GLY A 310 -5.34 6.22 -7.41
N PRO A 311 -6.55 6.81 -7.25
CA PRO A 311 -7.40 6.60 -6.08
C PRO A 311 -7.97 5.19 -5.93
N LYS A 312 -8.26 4.49 -7.04
CA LYS A 312 -9.09 3.27 -6.98
C LYS A 312 -8.51 2.16 -6.09
N PRO A 313 -7.24 1.72 -6.23
CA PRO A 313 -6.73 0.63 -5.39
C PRO A 313 -6.70 0.99 -3.90
N ILE A 314 -6.42 2.25 -3.56
CA ILE A 314 -6.41 2.71 -2.17
C ILE A 314 -7.82 2.76 -1.59
N ILE A 315 -8.79 3.29 -2.35
CA ILE A 315 -10.20 3.34 -1.93
C ILE A 315 -10.75 1.92 -1.71
N ASP A 316 -10.50 1.02 -2.66
CA ASP A 316 -10.97 -0.37 -2.58
C ASP A 316 -10.36 -1.09 -1.37
N LEU A 317 -9.03 -1.00 -1.18
CA LEU A 317 -8.33 -1.65 -0.07
C LEU A 317 -8.77 -1.09 1.29
N HIS A 318 -8.81 0.25 1.42
CA HIS A 318 -9.15 0.86 2.70
C HIS A 318 -10.64 0.67 3.06
N CYS A 319 -11.53 0.62 2.07
CA CYS A 319 -12.92 0.27 2.30
C CYS A 319 -13.05 -1.19 2.78
N ALA A 320 -12.32 -2.12 2.16
CA ALA A 320 -12.30 -3.52 2.56
C ALA A 320 -11.70 -3.70 3.97
N GLY A 321 -10.61 -3.01 4.28
CA GLY A 321 -10.02 -3.02 5.62
C GLY A 321 -10.98 -2.49 6.70
N LEU A 322 -11.67 -1.39 6.45
CA LEU A 322 -12.71 -0.89 7.35
C LEU A 322 -13.85 -1.91 7.52
N LYS A 323 -14.20 -2.66 6.46
CA LYS A 323 -15.18 -3.76 6.56
C LYS A 323 -14.69 -4.91 7.43
N VAL A 324 -13.40 -5.26 7.38
CA VAL A 324 -12.80 -6.23 8.30
C VAL A 324 -12.95 -5.76 9.75
N GLY A 325 -12.68 -4.48 10.02
CA GLY A 325 -12.92 -3.87 11.33
C GLY A 325 -14.38 -3.96 11.79
N GLU A 326 -15.32 -3.64 10.90
CA GLU A 326 -16.76 -3.75 11.17
C GLU A 326 -17.16 -5.18 11.56
N ILE A 327 -16.71 -6.18 10.78
CA ILE A 327 -17.00 -7.60 11.02
C ILE A 327 -16.48 -8.04 12.40
N MET A 328 -15.26 -7.66 12.76
CA MET A 328 -14.67 -7.99 14.06
C MET A 328 -15.41 -7.34 15.22
N TYR A 329 -15.72 -6.05 15.08
CA TYR A 329 -16.39 -5.29 16.15
C TYR A 329 -17.82 -5.79 16.41
N LYS A 330 -18.60 -5.97 15.35
CA LYS A 330 -19.98 -6.48 15.44
C LYS A 330 -20.04 -7.97 15.78
N ASN A 331 -18.89 -8.63 15.89
CA ASN A 331 -18.78 -10.07 16.18
C ASN A 331 -19.62 -10.96 15.25
N ASP A 332 -19.67 -10.58 13.98
CA ASP A 332 -20.48 -11.24 12.96
C ASP A 332 -19.86 -12.59 12.56
N LYS A 333 -20.24 -13.63 13.32
CA LYS A 333 -19.72 -14.99 13.16
C LYS A 333 -19.97 -15.57 11.74
N MET A 334 -21.03 -15.15 11.07
CA MET A 334 -21.32 -15.60 9.71
C MET A 334 -20.37 -14.95 8.68
N ASN A 335 -19.92 -13.73 8.96
CA ASN A 335 -18.99 -13.01 8.07
C ASN A 335 -17.51 -13.18 8.46
N ILE A 336 -17.17 -13.63 9.67
CA ILE A 336 -15.79 -14.02 10.04
C ILE A 336 -15.31 -15.26 9.23
N SER A 337 -16.22 -16.11 8.77
CA SER A 337 -15.91 -17.14 7.77
C SER A 337 -15.80 -16.59 6.35
N ASN A 338 -16.09 -15.30 6.16
CA ASN A 338 -15.95 -14.64 4.87
C ASN A 338 -14.46 -14.55 4.51
N LYS A 339 -14.13 -14.98 3.30
CA LYS A 339 -12.77 -14.97 2.74
C LYS A 339 -12.12 -13.57 2.68
N LEU A 340 -12.83 -12.50 3.04
CA LEU A 340 -12.31 -11.14 3.15
C LEU A 340 -11.37 -10.97 4.36
N CYS A 341 -11.65 -11.69 5.46
CA CYS A 341 -10.90 -11.58 6.71
C CYS A 341 -9.80 -12.64 6.76
N TYR A 342 -8.54 -12.21 6.84
CA TYR A 342 -7.42 -13.10 7.10
C TYR A 342 -7.02 -13.09 8.57
N LYS A 343 -6.98 -14.28 9.17
CA LYS A 343 -6.43 -14.45 10.53
C LYS A 343 -4.91 -14.31 10.48
N PHE A 344 -4.34 -13.67 11.49
CA PHE A 344 -2.93 -13.82 11.78
C PHE A 344 -2.72 -15.26 12.25
N THR A 345 -2.36 -16.15 11.32
CA THR A 345 -1.80 -17.45 11.66
C THR A 345 -0.47 -17.22 12.34
N THR A 346 -0.17 -18.01 13.35
CA THR A 346 1.05 -17.96 14.17
C THR A 346 2.27 -17.66 13.30
N ILE A 347 2.81 -16.44 13.42
CA ILE A 347 4.15 -16.10 12.96
C ILE A 347 5.12 -16.58 14.03
#